data_c447ac871b606bf4802eb277f406b84a
#
_entry.id   c447ac871b606bf4802eb277f406b84a
#
_cell.length_a   1.000
_cell.length_b   1.000
_cell.length_c   1.000
_cell.angle_alpha   90.00
_cell.angle_beta   90.00
_cell.angle_gamma   90.00
#
_symmetry.space_group_name_H-M   'P 1'
#
loop_
_entity.id
_entity.type
_entity.pdbx_description
1 polymer ?
#
loop_
_entity_poly.entity_id
_entity_poly.type
_entity_poly.pdbx_seq_one_letter_code
_entity_poly.pdbx_strand_id
1 'polypeptide(L)'
;MMRHLKTLVAGLAATVALLFLNGCAHGNDHRPVPRRITFAVGTDIHKDIMHDADQRLQAFVDAAARAKVDFIVDLGDFCQPKQANQGFLGIWNSFNGPRYRVLGNHDMDGGFTRAQAVAFLGMPARHYSFDVGGWHFVVLDGNDPDVPPRRGYPSWIGTEQLAWLKADLQQTKSPTVLFSHQGLESSLRNGAEVRTALEIINHSAGWTKVVAAFSGHDHLDRHACINGIHYVTVNSMSNQWLGEKYAHIRYRKEIDARFPYLKYTAPYRDPLFALVTIEPRKLTIKGVTSQWVGPSPKDLKLPESLANGPDKTGIAPQISSRRLEIQ
;
A
#
# COMPACT_ATOMS: atom_id res chain seq x y z
N MET A 1 -88.27 3.93 -51.75
CA MET A 1 -88.54 5.33 -51.52
C MET A 1 -88.03 5.73 -50.07
N MET A 2 -86.77 6.16 -49.95
CA MET A 2 -86.29 6.83 -48.77
C MET A 2 -84.87 7.36 -49.06
N ARG A 3 -84.69 8.64 -48.84
CA ARG A 3 -83.50 9.44 -49.20
C ARG A 3 -82.36 9.23 -48.25
N HIS A 4 -81.16 9.09 -48.82
CA HIS A 4 -79.89 9.08 -48.05
C HIS A 4 -79.49 10.50 -47.56
N LEU A 5 -79.24 10.65 -46.26
CA LEU A 5 -78.61 11.83 -45.68
C LEU A 5 -77.16 11.48 -45.38
N LYS A 6 -76.21 12.11 -46.08
CA LYS A 6 -74.79 12.01 -45.82
C LYS A 6 -74.41 13.08 -44.86
N THR A 7 -73.96 12.69 -43.67
CA THR A 7 -73.38 13.59 -42.70
C THR A 7 -71.84 13.54 -42.81
N LEU A 8 -71.23 14.68 -43.10
CA LEU A 8 -69.80 14.90 -43.15
C LEU A 8 -69.30 15.15 -41.77
N VAL A 9 -68.36 14.30 -41.22
CA VAL A 9 -67.66 14.56 -39.96
C VAL A 9 -66.25 14.97 -40.36
N ALA A 10 -65.92 16.25 -40.10
CA ALA A 10 -64.58 16.77 -40.24
C ALA A 10 -63.77 16.39 -38.96
N GLY A 11 -62.78 15.54 -39.12
CA GLY A 11 -61.82 15.19 -38.05
C GLY A 11 -60.72 16.23 -37.92
N LEU A 12 -60.67 16.89 -36.80
CA LEU A 12 -59.59 17.80 -36.40
C LEU A 12 -58.44 16.95 -35.83
N ALA A 13 -57.36 16.79 -36.58
CA ALA A 13 -56.13 16.14 -36.11
C ALA A 13 -55.33 17.18 -35.29
N ALA A 14 -55.35 17.05 -33.95
CA ALA A 14 -54.46 17.80 -33.07
C ALA A 14 -53.11 17.10 -32.99
N THR A 15 -52.08 17.65 -33.63
CA THR A 15 -50.70 17.19 -33.53
C THR A 15 -50.12 17.70 -32.19
N VAL A 16 -49.99 16.80 -31.21
CA VAL A 16 -49.25 17.08 -29.96
C VAL A 16 -47.77 16.90 -30.24
N ALA A 17 -47.05 17.99 -30.39
CA ALA A 17 -45.58 17.99 -30.41
C ALA A 17 -45.05 17.79 -28.99
N LEU A 18 -44.60 16.59 -28.63
CA LEU A 18 -43.82 16.32 -27.43
C LEU A 18 -42.42 16.93 -27.64
N LEU A 19 -42.18 18.10 -27.09
CA LEU A 19 -40.85 18.65 -26.88
C LEU A 19 -40.16 17.83 -25.77
N PHE A 20 -39.31 16.86 -26.13
CA PHE A 20 -38.34 16.27 -25.24
C PHE A 20 -37.29 17.33 -24.94
N LEU A 21 -37.47 18.06 -23.85
CA LEU A 21 -36.40 18.81 -23.20
C LEU A 21 -35.41 17.77 -22.62
N ASN A 22 -34.39 17.43 -23.40
CA ASN A 22 -33.19 16.83 -22.87
C ASN A 22 -32.52 17.84 -21.91
N GLY A 23 -33.04 17.93 -20.70
CA GLY A 23 -32.33 18.55 -19.59
C GLY A 23 -31.12 17.68 -19.31
N CYS A 24 -29.94 18.05 -19.82
CA CYS A 24 -28.68 17.61 -19.24
C CYS A 24 -28.70 18.06 -17.77
N ALA A 25 -29.18 17.20 -16.88
CA ALA A 25 -28.94 17.34 -15.48
C ALA A 25 -27.43 17.23 -15.30
N HIS A 26 -26.74 18.37 -15.30
CA HIS A 26 -25.43 18.48 -14.70
C HIS A 26 -25.65 18.20 -13.22
N GLY A 27 -25.65 16.92 -12.85
CA GLY A 27 -25.54 16.53 -11.47
C GLY A 27 -24.27 17.20 -10.96
N ASN A 28 -24.43 18.12 -10.03
CA ASN A 28 -23.32 18.68 -9.29
C ASN A 28 -22.62 17.48 -8.62
N ASP A 29 -21.58 16.98 -9.27
CA ASP A 29 -20.74 15.92 -8.74
C ASP A 29 -19.94 16.51 -7.57
N HIS A 30 -20.58 16.55 -6.40
CA HIS A 30 -19.98 17.02 -5.15
C HIS A 30 -18.95 16.00 -4.65
N ARG A 31 -17.93 15.71 -5.49
CA ARG A 31 -16.76 14.97 -5.02
C ARG A 31 -16.02 15.84 -4.00
N PRO A 32 -15.65 15.30 -2.83
CA PRO A 32 -14.80 16.05 -1.92
C PRO A 32 -13.51 16.44 -2.65
N VAL A 33 -13.19 17.72 -2.66
CA VAL A 33 -11.88 18.17 -3.16
C VAL A 33 -10.86 17.84 -2.07
N PRO A 34 -9.95 16.87 -2.30
CA PRO A 34 -9.01 16.51 -1.27
C PRO A 34 -8.01 17.64 -1.05
N ARG A 35 -7.69 17.90 0.21
CA ARG A 35 -6.61 18.83 0.55
C ARG A 35 -5.25 18.16 0.36
N ARG A 36 -4.20 18.96 0.26
CA ARG A 36 -2.84 18.46 0.38
C ARG A 36 -2.66 17.81 1.75
N ILE A 37 -2.15 16.59 1.78
CA ILE A 37 -1.73 15.89 3.00
C ILE A 37 -0.30 15.38 2.85
N THR A 38 0.36 15.16 3.98
CA THR A 38 1.70 14.54 4.02
C THR A 38 1.70 13.40 5.04
N PHE A 39 2.23 12.25 4.69
CA PHE A 39 2.40 11.13 5.60
C PHE A 39 3.83 10.57 5.52
N ALA A 40 4.28 9.93 6.60
CA ALA A 40 5.54 9.19 6.59
C ALA A 40 5.24 7.70 6.44
N VAL A 41 6.01 7.03 5.59
CA VAL A 41 5.88 5.61 5.32
C VAL A 41 7.19 4.87 5.58
N GLY A 42 7.12 3.77 6.34
CA GLY A 42 8.17 2.80 6.55
C GLY A 42 7.64 1.39 6.39
N THR A 43 8.53 0.42 6.27
CA THR A 43 8.20 -1.00 6.11
C THR A 43 9.38 -1.88 6.48
N ASP A 44 9.14 -3.16 6.76
CA ASP A 44 10.18 -4.19 6.89
C ASP A 44 11.31 -3.78 7.84
N ILE A 45 10.95 -3.26 9.01
CA ILE A 45 11.92 -2.88 10.04
C ILE A 45 12.51 -4.10 10.74
N HIS A 46 11.73 -5.20 10.80
CA HIS A 46 12.16 -6.51 11.30
C HIS A 46 12.79 -6.44 12.70
N LYS A 47 12.04 -5.98 13.70
CA LYS A 47 12.51 -5.86 15.10
C LYS A 47 13.21 -7.12 15.62
N ASP A 48 12.71 -8.27 15.22
CA ASP A 48 13.19 -9.56 15.72
C ASP A 48 14.45 -10.07 14.99
N ILE A 49 14.86 -9.37 13.92
CA ILE A 49 16.07 -9.66 13.15
C ILE A 49 17.15 -8.57 13.36
N MET A 50 16.74 -7.30 13.41
CA MET A 50 17.65 -6.16 13.47
C MET A 50 18.00 -5.77 14.90
N HIS A 51 19.30 -5.69 15.20
CA HIS A 51 19.80 -5.36 16.51
C HIS A 51 19.55 -3.89 16.93
N ASP A 52 19.42 -3.01 15.94
CA ASP A 52 19.25 -1.56 16.11
C ASP A 52 17.84 -1.08 15.68
N ALA A 53 16.85 -1.98 15.63
CA ALA A 53 15.50 -1.65 15.18
C ALA A 53 14.86 -0.53 16.02
N ASP A 54 15.12 -0.46 17.32
CA ASP A 54 14.58 0.59 18.20
C ASP A 54 15.06 1.98 17.74
N GLN A 55 16.35 2.10 17.46
CA GLN A 55 16.96 3.35 16.97
C GLN A 55 16.43 3.74 15.60
N ARG A 56 16.21 2.77 14.71
CA ARG A 56 15.63 2.99 13.37
C ARG A 56 14.21 3.50 13.47
N LEU A 57 13.39 2.87 14.30
CA LEU A 57 12.01 3.30 14.52
C LEU A 57 11.94 4.70 15.16
N GLN A 58 12.81 4.97 16.14
CA GLN A 58 12.87 6.29 16.77
C GLN A 58 13.23 7.38 15.74
N ALA A 59 14.23 7.12 14.89
CA ALA A 59 14.61 8.04 13.82
C ALA A 59 13.47 8.34 12.84
N PHE A 60 12.68 7.31 12.49
CA PHE A 60 11.48 7.45 11.66
C PHE A 60 10.42 8.33 12.36
N VAL A 61 10.08 8.03 13.60
CA VAL A 61 9.09 8.79 14.39
C VAL A 61 9.52 10.25 14.54
N ASP A 62 10.80 10.48 14.87
CA ASP A 62 11.35 11.84 15.01
C ASP A 62 11.31 12.62 13.68
N ALA A 63 11.62 11.97 12.56
CA ALA A 63 11.57 12.58 11.25
C ALA A 63 10.13 12.95 10.87
N ALA A 64 9.17 12.07 11.13
CA ALA A 64 7.75 12.32 10.92
C ALA A 64 7.24 13.48 11.75
N ALA A 65 7.62 13.52 13.04
CA ALA A 65 7.26 14.61 13.96
C ALA A 65 7.85 15.97 13.51
N ARG A 66 9.15 15.98 13.12
CA ARG A 66 9.78 17.20 12.57
C ARG A 66 9.11 17.69 11.28
N ALA A 67 8.68 16.77 10.43
CA ALA A 67 8.00 17.09 9.18
C ALA A 67 6.54 17.48 9.39
N LYS A 68 5.99 17.32 10.61
CA LYS A 68 4.59 17.62 10.96
C LYS A 68 3.62 16.91 10.00
N VAL A 69 3.85 15.61 9.76
CA VAL A 69 2.99 14.82 8.87
C VAL A 69 1.60 14.63 9.45
N ASP A 70 0.60 14.47 8.59
CA ASP A 70 -0.79 14.23 9.00
C ASP A 70 -0.97 12.87 9.68
N PHE A 71 -0.18 11.86 9.29
CA PHE A 71 -0.15 10.53 9.90
C PHE A 71 1.15 9.78 9.56
N ILE A 72 1.38 8.67 10.24
CA ILE A 72 2.42 7.70 9.90
C ILE A 72 1.78 6.36 9.53
N VAL A 73 2.44 5.63 8.62
CA VAL A 73 2.04 4.28 8.23
C VAL A 73 3.24 3.35 8.16
N ASP A 74 3.07 2.15 8.72
CA ASP A 74 3.96 1.01 8.57
C ASP A 74 3.31 -0.02 7.65
N LEU A 75 4.07 -0.50 6.64
CA LEU A 75 3.55 -1.43 5.64
C LEU A 75 3.82 -2.91 5.97
N GLY A 76 4.11 -3.23 7.22
CA GLY A 76 4.25 -4.60 7.71
C GLY A 76 5.68 -5.06 7.94
N ASP A 77 5.80 -6.28 8.46
CA ASP A 77 7.05 -6.88 8.95
C ASP A 77 7.70 -6.00 10.04
N PHE A 78 6.86 -5.59 10.97
CA PHE A 78 7.19 -4.70 12.06
C PHE A 78 7.83 -5.45 13.24
N CYS A 79 7.09 -6.33 13.89
CA CYS A 79 7.58 -7.19 14.96
C CYS A 79 6.59 -8.31 15.33
N GLN A 80 7.14 -9.39 15.89
CA GLN A 80 6.33 -10.46 16.48
C GLN A 80 5.57 -9.99 17.73
N PRO A 81 4.34 -10.49 17.99
CA PRO A 81 3.49 -10.07 19.09
C PRO A 81 3.92 -10.72 20.43
N LYS A 82 5.10 -10.37 20.92
CA LYS A 82 5.67 -10.87 22.17
C LYS A 82 5.96 -9.76 23.16
N GLN A 83 5.89 -10.07 24.45
CA GLN A 83 6.08 -9.12 25.54
C GLN A 83 7.39 -8.32 25.41
N ALA A 84 8.45 -8.95 24.94
CA ALA A 84 9.75 -8.30 24.74
C ALA A 84 9.71 -7.14 23.73
N ASN A 85 8.72 -7.08 22.86
CA ASN A 85 8.54 -6.04 21.85
C ASN A 85 7.62 -4.89 22.29
N GLN A 86 7.11 -4.89 23.53
CA GLN A 86 6.27 -3.79 24.04
C GLN A 86 6.96 -2.44 24.05
N GLY A 87 8.26 -2.40 24.40
CA GLY A 87 9.05 -1.17 24.36
C GLY A 87 9.16 -0.61 22.94
N PHE A 88 9.35 -1.49 21.95
CA PHE A 88 9.39 -1.12 20.55
C PHE A 88 8.05 -0.55 20.07
N LEU A 89 6.95 -1.20 20.45
CA LEU A 89 5.60 -0.68 20.19
C LEU A 89 5.37 0.68 20.88
N GLY A 90 5.98 0.90 22.07
CA GLY A 90 5.96 2.19 22.76
C GLY A 90 6.60 3.32 21.95
N ILE A 91 7.70 3.06 21.24
CA ILE A 91 8.34 4.03 20.34
C ILE A 91 7.38 4.45 19.22
N TRP A 92 6.73 3.49 18.56
CA TRP A 92 5.71 3.79 17.56
C TRP A 92 4.56 4.63 18.11
N ASN A 93 4.10 4.26 19.30
CA ASN A 93 2.98 4.93 19.97
C ASN A 93 3.33 6.33 20.48
N SER A 94 4.61 6.69 20.56
CA SER A 94 5.05 8.03 20.95
C SER A 94 4.80 9.11 19.87
N PHE A 95 4.52 8.72 18.62
CA PHE A 95 4.11 9.69 17.61
C PHE A 95 2.79 10.34 18.00
N ASN A 96 2.80 11.67 18.09
CA ASN A 96 1.61 12.44 18.46
C ASN A 96 0.74 12.72 17.21
N GLY A 97 0.04 11.69 16.73
CA GLY A 97 -0.84 11.78 15.54
C GLY A 97 -1.43 10.42 15.19
N PRO A 98 -2.28 10.37 14.15
CA PRO A 98 -2.81 9.11 13.63
C PRO A 98 -1.70 8.18 13.15
N ARG A 99 -1.87 6.89 13.43
CA ARG A 99 -0.91 5.83 13.12
C ARG A 99 -1.67 4.65 12.52
N TYR A 100 -1.21 4.20 11.35
CA TYR A 100 -1.84 3.10 10.63
C TYR A 100 -0.82 2.01 10.36
N ARG A 101 -1.28 0.77 10.25
CA ARG A 101 -0.42 -0.40 10.04
C ARG A 101 -1.03 -1.37 9.06
N VAL A 102 -0.16 -1.98 8.30
CA VAL A 102 -0.42 -3.16 7.49
C VAL A 102 0.18 -4.37 8.18
N LEU A 103 -0.45 -5.52 8.09
CA LEU A 103 0.09 -6.77 8.61
C LEU A 103 1.06 -7.38 7.60
N GLY A 104 2.31 -7.58 8.00
CA GLY A 104 3.31 -8.32 7.23
C GLY A 104 3.29 -9.82 7.55
N ASN A 105 3.97 -10.63 6.74
CA ASN A 105 4.01 -12.07 6.95
C ASN A 105 4.89 -12.47 8.15
N HIS A 106 5.96 -11.74 8.42
CA HIS A 106 6.84 -11.98 9.55
C HIS A 106 6.30 -11.50 10.90
N ASP A 107 5.23 -10.71 10.92
CA ASP A 107 4.55 -10.32 12.17
C ASP A 107 3.90 -11.53 12.87
N MET A 108 3.70 -12.64 12.14
CA MET A 108 3.15 -13.89 12.66
C MET A 108 4.21 -14.98 12.90
N ASP A 109 5.48 -14.69 12.73
CA ASP A 109 6.56 -15.65 12.97
C ASP A 109 6.59 -16.11 14.43
N GLY A 110 7.20 -17.28 14.67
CA GLY A 110 7.25 -17.88 16.00
C GLY A 110 5.95 -18.59 16.42
N GLY A 111 5.04 -18.83 15.46
CA GLY A 111 3.79 -19.55 15.69
C GLY A 111 2.65 -18.67 16.19
N PHE A 112 2.77 -17.36 16.07
CA PHE A 112 1.69 -16.44 16.42
C PHE A 112 0.59 -16.45 15.36
N THR A 113 -0.64 -16.32 15.81
CA THR A 113 -1.80 -16.19 14.93
C THR A 113 -1.95 -14.76 14.42
N ARG A 114 -2.63 -14.61 13.29
CA ARG A 114 -3.03 -13.30 12.76
C ARG A 114 -3.80 -12.45 13.77
N ALA A 115 -4.73 -13.07 14.51
CA ALA A 115 -5.50 -12.37 15.54
C ALA A 115 -4.61 -11.82 16.67
N GLN A 116 -3.60 -12.59 17.10
CA GLN A 116 -2.64 -12.12 18.09
C GLN A 116 -1.79 -10.95 17.56
N ALA A 117 -1.34 -11.00 16.31
CA ALA A 117 -0.60 -9.91 15.70
C ALA A 117 -1.44 -8.63 15.57
N VAL A 118 -2.67 -8.73 15.04
CA VAL A 118 -3.61 -7.61 14.94
C VAL A 118 -3.88 -6.96 16.29
N ALA A 119 -4.15 -7.76 17.33
CA ALA A 119 -4.40 -7.27 18.68
C ALA A 119 -3.17 -6.59 19.30
N PHE A 120 -1.99 -7.22 19.20
CA PHE A 120 -0.74 -6.68 19.74
C PHE A 120 -0.35 -5.38 19.07
N LEU A 121 -0.46 -5.30 17.76
CA LEU A 121 -0.13 -4.12 16.96
C LEU A 121 -1.18 -3.01 17.10
N GLY A 122 -2.31 -3.26 17.76
CA GLY A 122 -3.38 -2.28 17.97
C GLY A 122 -4.09 -1.89 16.67
N MET A 123 -4.18 -2.82 15.71
CA MET A 123 -4.89 -2.62 14.46
C MET A 123 -6.41 -2.77 14.69
N PRO A 124 -7.26 -1.96 14.03
CA PRO A 124 -8.71 -2.08 14.19
C PRO A 124 -9.26 -3.40 13.59
N ALA A 125 -8.63 -3.87 12.52
CA ALA A 125 -8.89 -5.13 11.84
C ALA A 125 -7.68 -5.51 10.98
N ARG A 126 -7.68 -6.72 10.40
CA ARG A 126 -6.63 -7.16 9.46
C ARG A 126 -6.64 -6.38 8.15
N HIS A 127 -7.82 -5.91 7.71
CA HIS A 127 -8.03 -4.96 6.63
C HIS A 127 -9.08 -3.94 7.07
N TYR A 128 -8.92 -2.70 6.66
CA TYR A 128 -9.78 -1.59 7.05
C TYR A 128 -9.55 -0.39 6.13
N SER A 129 -10.41 0.61 6.23
CA SER A 129 -10.24 1.89 5.55
C SER A 129 -10.36 3.06 6.54
N PHE A 130 -9.84 4.21 6.13
CA PHE A 130 -9.91 5.46 6.88
C PHE A 130 -9.81 6.67 5.96
N ASP A 131 -10.27 7.82 6.42
CA ASP A 131 -10.27 9.06 5.63
C ASP A 131 -9.40 10.13 6.30
N VAL A 132 -8.58 10.81 5.50
CA VAL A 132 -7.80 11.98 5.92
C VAL A 132 -7.82 13.04 4.83
N GLY A 133 -8.28 14.23 5.16
CA GLY A 133 -8.20 15.38 4.27
C GLY A 133 -8.92 15.23 2.92
N GLY A 134 -10.00 14.46 2.88
CA GLY A 134 -10.76 14.18 1.65
C GLY A 134 -10.15 13.07 0.77
N TRP A 135 -9.10 12.42 1.24
CA TRP A 135 -8.53 11.20 0.67
C TRP A 135 -9.07 9.99 1.43
N HIS A 136 -9.34 8.93 0.71
CA HIS A 136 -9.66 7.61 1.25
C HIS A 136 -8.43 6.72 1.23
N PHE A 137 -8.19 5.98 2.29
CA PHE A 137 -7.07 5.06 2.44
C PHE A 137 -7.59 3.68 2.78
N VAL A 138 -7.04 2.68 2.11
CA VAL A 138 -7.42 1.29 2.30
C VAL A 138 -6.20 0.48 2.71
N VAL A 139 -6.30 -0.25 3.79
CA VAL A 139 -5.30 -1.22 4.26
C VAL A 139 -5.75 -2.62 3.89
N LEU A 140 -4.89 -3.37 3.21
CA LEU A 140 -5.13 -4.74 2.79
C LEU A 140 -4.19 -5.71 3.51
N ASP A 141 -4.69 -6.89 3.83
CA ASP A 141 -3.92 -8.00 4.39
C ASP A 141 -3.67 -9.06 3.30
N GLY A 142 -2.45 -9.11 2.78
CA GLY A 142 -2.03 -10.07 1.76
C GLY A 142 -1.72 -11.47 2.28
N ASN A 143 -2.08 -11.80 3.54
CA ASN A 143 -1.72 -13.06 4.18
C ASN A 143 -2.87 -14.09 4.21
N ASP A 144 -3.86 -13.98 3.32
CA ASP A 144 -4.85 -15.04 3.17
C ASP A 144 -4.22 -16.29 2.54
N PRO A 145 -4.72 -17.50 2.87
CA PRO A 145 -4.21 -18.73 2.28
C PRO A 145 -4.26 -18.71 0.75
N ASP A 146 -3.17 -19.14 0.13
CA ASP A 146 -3.11 -19.26 -1.33
C ASP A 146 -4.12 -20.27 -1.89
N VAL A 147 -4.62 -19.99 -3.08
CA VAL A 147 -5.49 -20.90 -3.82
C VAL A 147 -4.87 -21.16 -5.21
N PRO A 148 -4.39 -22.38 -5.49
CA PRO A 148 -4.24 -23.53 -4.58
C PRO A 148 -3.17 -23.31 -3.51
N PRO A 149 -3.22 -24.03 -2.39
CA PRO A 149 -2.23 -23.90 -1.33
C PRO A 149 -0.79 -24.12 -1.80
N ARG A 150 0.14 -23.31 -1.27
CA ARG A 150 1.57 -23.38 -1.59
C ARG A 150 2.42 -23.46 -0.31
N ARG A 151 3.67 -23.87 -0.46
CA ARG A 151 4.65 -23.82 0.63
C ARG A 151 5.17 -22.40 0.81
N GLY A 152 5.57 -22.05 2.02
CA GLY A 152 6.09 -20.74 2.42
C GLY A 152 5.00 -19.84 2.97
N TYR A 153 5.30 -18.55 3.04
CA TYR A 153 4.33 -17.56 3.51
C TYR A 153 3.16 -17.41 2.53
N PRO A 154 1.94 -17.26 3.04
CA PRO A 154 0.82 -16.87 2.21
C PRO A 154 1.07 -15.53 1.51
N SER A 155 0.55 -15.40 0.30
CA SER A 155 0.61 -14.13 -0.44
C SER A 155 -0.61 -14.00 -1.34
N TRP A 156 -1.77 -13.81 -0.72
CA TRP A 156 -3.06 -13.84 -1.36
C TRP A 156 -4.07 -12.91 -0.70
N ILE A 157 -4.96 -12.32 -1.47
CA ILE A 157 -6.16 -11.64 -0.99
C ILE A 157 -7.34 -12.55 -1.29
N GLY A 158 -7.99 -13.07 -0.23
CA GLY A 158 -9.11 -13.99 -0.32
C GLY A 158 -10.38 -13.31 -0.84
N THR A 159 -11.32 -14.14 -1.28
CA THR A 159 -12.59 -13.69 -1.89
C THR A 159 -13.39 -12.76 -0.98
N GLU A 160 -13.43 -13.03 0.32
CA GLU A 160 -14.13 -12.17 1.30
C GLU A 160 -13.54 -10.76 1.33
N GLN A 161 -12.21 -10.65 1.47
CA GLN A 161 -11.53 -9.35 1.50
C GLN A 161 -11.65 -8.62 0.16
N LEU A 162 -11.55 -9.35 -0.96
CA LEU A 162 -11.73 -8.74 -2.29
C LEU A 162 -13.16 -8.23 -2.50
N ALA A 163 -14.17 -8.93 -1.98
CA ALA A 163 -15.56 -8.47 -2.02
C ALA A 163 -15.76 -7.22 -1.15
N TRP A 164 -15.18 -7.21 0.06
CA TRP A 164 -15.16 -6.05 0.93
C TRP A 164 -14.47 -4.84 0.27
N LEU A 165 -13.29 -5.03 -0.32
CA LEU A 165 -12.56 -3.97 -1.03
C LEU A 165 -13.41 -3.33 -2.14
N LYS A 166 -14.07 -4.15 -2.95
CA LYS A 166 -14.97 -3.67 -4.01
C LYS A 166 -16.11 -2.83 -3.45
N ALA A 167 -16.76 -3.31 -2.38
CA ALA A 167 -17.87 -2.60 -1.74
C ALA A 167 -17.42 -1.27 -1.13
N ASP A 168 -16.29 -1.26 -0.42
CA ASP A 168 -15.70 -0.07 0.19
C ASP A 168 -15.36 0.99 -0.88
N LEU A 169 -14.68 0.58 -1.93
CA LEU A 169 -14.35 1.46 -3.06
C LEU A 169 -15.57 1.95 -3.85
N GLN A 170 -16.66 1.21 -3.88
CA GLN A 170 -17.91 1.67 -4.51
C GLN A 170 -18.60 2.73 -3.68
N GLN A 171 -18.56 2.63 -2.35
CA GLN A 171 -19.21 3.57 -1.43
C GLN A 171 -18.50 4.91 -1.37
N THR A 172 -17.16 4.92 -1.30
CA THR A 172 -16.41 6.18 -1.22
C THR A 172 -16.53 7.01 -2.50
N LYS A 173 -16.58 8.33 -2.35
CA LYS A 173 -16.48 9.32 -3.45
C LYS A 173 -15.12 9.99 -3.49
N SER A 174 -14.23 9.64 -2.58
CA SER A 174 -12.90 10.22 -2.45
C SER A 174 -11.87 9.51 -3.32
N PRO A 175 -10.85 10.20 -3.82
CA PRO A 175 -9.69 9.55 -4.40
C PRO A 175 -8.98 8.70 -3.36
N THR A 176 -8.50 7.53 -3.78
CA THR A 176 -8.11 6.45 -2.88
C THR A 176 -6.65 6.05 -3.07
N VAL A 177 -5.97 5.80 -1.95
CA VAL A 177 -4.64 5.19 -1.88
C VAL A 177 -4.73 3.88 -1.10
N LEU A 178 -4.10 2.82 -1.62
CA LEU A 178 -4.04 1.52 -0.96
C LEU A 178 -2.68 1.31 -0.28
N PHE A 179 -2.72 0.57 0.83
CA PHE A 179 -1.55 0.06 1.53
C PHE A 179 -1.66 -1.46 1.65
N SER A 180 -0.61 -2.18 1.27
CA SER A 180 -0.49 -3.63 1.45
C SER A 180 0.95 -3.98 1.81
N HIS A 181 1.19 -5.14 2.42
CA HIS A 181 2.57 -5.58 2.63
C HIS A 181 3.13 -6.13 1.32
N GLN A 182 2.52 -7.16 0.75
CA GLN A 182 2.92 -7.70 -0.55
C GLN A 182 2.47 -6.77 -1.68
N GLY A 183 3.36 -6.54 -2.65
CA GLY A 183 3.09 -5.68 -3.81
C GLY A 183 1.99 -6.23 -4.70
N LEU A 184 0.97 -5.42 -4.98
CA LEU A 184 -0.14 -5.81 -5.85
C LEU A 184 0.31 -6.05 -7.30
N GLU A 185 1.42 -5.43 -7.71
CA GLU A 185 2.01 -5.57 -9.05
C GLU A 185 3.18 -6.57 -9.11
N SER A 186 3.68 -7.02 -7.94
CA SER A 186 4.91 -7.82 -7.85
C SER A 186 4.73 -9.13 -7.10
N SER A 187 4.62 -9.08 -5.78
CA SER A 187 4.75 -10.24 -4.90
C SER A 187 3.42 -10.86 -4.47
N LEU A 188 2.29 -10.15 -4.61
CA LEU A 188 0.98 -10.73 -4.34
C LEU A 188 0.59 -11.71 -5.46
N ARG A 189 0.38 -13.01 -5.14
CA ARG A 189 0.18 -14.05 -6.15
C ARG A 189 -1.10 -13.90 -6.97
N ASN A 190 -2.18 -13.41 -6.37
CA ASN A 190 -3.38 -13.02 -7.14
C ASN A 190 -3.45 -11.50 -7.40
N GLY A 191 -2.32 -10.82 -7.43
CA GLY A 191 -2.23 -9.38 -7.66
C GLY A 191 -2.89 -8.93 -8.96
N ALA A 192 -2.82 -9.74 -10.01
CA ALA A 192 -3.50 -9.45 -11.27
C ALA A 192 -5.03 -9.37 -11.12
N GLU A 193 -5.64 -10.27 -10.33
CA GLU A 193 -7.07 -10.25 -10.03
C GLU A 193 -7.45 -8.99 -9.24
N VAL A 194 -6.64 -8.63 -8.23
CA VAL A 194 -6.87 -7.42 -7.44
C VAL A 194 -6.75 -6.17 -8.31
N ARG A 195 -5.69 -6.04 -9.12
CA ARG A 195 -5.52 -4.91 -10.05
C ARG A 195 -6.69 -4.78 -11.03
N THR A 196 -7.15 -5.90 -11.60
CA THR A 196 -8.33 -5.88 -12.48
C THR A 196 -9.56 -5.31 -11.76
N ALA A 197 -9.76 -5.66 -10.48
CA ALA A 197 -10.86 -5.09 -9.71
C ALA A 197 -10.71 -3.57 -9.51
N LEU A 198 -9.50 -3.07 -9.25
CA LEU A 198 -9.22 -1.62 -9.12
C LEU A 198 -9.45 -0.88 -10.45
N GLU A 199 -9.04 -1.46 -11.56
CA GLU A 199 -9.24 -0.92 -12.91
C GLU A 199 -10.73 -0.83 -13.26
N ILE A 200 -11.53 -1.85 -12.94
CA ILE A 200 -12.98 -1.85 -13.10
C ILE A 200 -13.61 -0.73 -12.26
N ILE A 201 -13.15 -0.51 -11.03
CA ILE A 201 -13.63 0.57 -10.16
C ILE A 201 -13.33 1.94 -10.80
N ASN A 202 -12.12 2.16 -11.29
CA ASN A 202 -11.75 3.41 -11.96
C ASN A 202 -12.57 3.63 -13.23
N HIS A 203 -12.72 2.60 -14.05
CA HIS A 203 -13.54 2.67 -15.28
C HIS A 203 -15.00 3.00 -14.94
N SER A 204 -15.59 2.32 -13.96
CA SER A 204 -16.99 2.54 -13.56
C SER A 204 -17.21 3.91 -12.94
N ALA A 205 -16.21 4.48 -12.27
CA ALA A 205 -16.26 5.81 -11.72
C ALA A 205 -16.17 6.92 -12.79
N GLY A 206 -15.61 6.60 -13.96
CA GLY A 206 -15.33 7.58 -15.03
C GLY A 206 -14.15 8.51 -14.73
N TRP A 207 -13.34 8.19 -13.71
CA TRP A 207 -12.14 8.92 -13.31
C TRP A 207 -11.19 8.03 -12.49
N THR A 208 -9.92 8.43 -12.34
CA THR A 208 -8.91 7.69 -11.58
C THR A 208 -9.18 7.81 -10.07
N LYS A 209 -10.16 7.03 -9.58
CA LYS A 209 -10.52 6.99 -8.16
C LYS A 209 -9.40 6.38 -7.32
N VAL A 210 -8.89 5.22 -7.71
CA VAL A 210 -7.71 4.60 -7.11
C VAL A 210 -6.49 5.15 -7.80
N VAL A 211 -5.69 5.94 -7.09
CA VAL A 211 -4.56 6.69 -7.67
C VAL A 211 -3.21 6.03 -7.40
N ALA A 212 -3.06 5.34 -6.27
CA ALA A 212 -1.80 4.71 -5.91
C ALA A 212 -1.99 3.51 -4.96
N ALA A 213 -1.03 2.60 -4.98
CA ALA A 213 -0.85 1.53 -4.00
C ALA A 213 0.61 1.52 -3.54
N PHE A 214 0.83 1.48 -2.23
CA PHE A 214 2.15 1.36 -1.61
C PHE A 214 2.31 -0.01 -0.99
N SER A 215 3.49 -0.61 -1.14
CA SER A 215 3.83 -1.91 -0.56
C SER A 215 5.26 -1.97 -0.03
N GLY A 216 5.56 -2.98 0.80
CA GLY A 216 6.88 -3.36 1.27
C GLY A 216 7.31 -4.72 0.72
N HIS A 217 7.70 -5.63 1.62
CA HIS A 217 7.96 -7.06 1.41
C HIS A 217 9.16 -7.40 0.51
N ASP A 218 9.27 -6.77 -0.65
CA ASP A 218 10.30 -7.11 -1.63
C ASP A 218 11.69 -6.56 -1.27
N HIS A 219 11.77 -5.67 -0.26
CA HIS A 219 12.99 -4.93 0.11
C HIS A 219 13.64 -4.23 -1.10
N LEU A 220 12.84 -3.67 -1.96
CA LEU A 220 13.27 -3.02 -3.19
C LEU A 220 12.62 -1.64 -3.33
N ASP A 221 13.32 -0.75 -4.01
CA ASP A 221 12.82 0.58 -4.38
C ASP A 221 12.29 0.54 -5.82
N ARG A 222 10.97 0.41 -5.99
CA ARG A 222 10.34 0.30 -7.32
C ARG A 222 9.18 1.26 -7.49
N HIS A 223 8.89 1.54 -8.74
CA HIS A 223 7.67 2.23 -9.16
C HIS A 223 7.21 1.70 -10.51
N ALA A 224 5.92 1.45 -10.64
CA ALA A 224 5.26 1.18 -11.91
C ALA A 224 3.97 2.00 -12.00
N CYS A 225 3.60 2.42 -13.21
CA CYS A 225 2.28 2.98 -13.48
C CYS A 225 1.56 2.01 -14.43
N ILE A 226 0.48 1.42 -13.96
CA ILE A 226 -0.32 0.44 -14.72
C ILE A 226 -1.74 0.96 -14.77
N ASN A 227 -2.25 1.23 -15.98
CA ASN A 227 -3.60 1.72 -16.23
C ASN A 227 -3.98 2.94 -15.36
N GLY A 228 -3.03 3.89 -15.19
CA GLY A 228 -3.22 5.14 -14.45
C GLY A 228 -3.07 5.01 -12.92
N ILE A 229 -2.85 3.80 -12.39
CA ILE A 229 -2.59 3.56 -10.97
C ILE A 229 -1.08 3.45 -10.73
N HIS A 230 -0.56 4.21 -9.78
CA HIS A 230 0.85 4.15 -9.38
C HIS A 230 1.06 3.06 -8.32
N TYR A 231 1.91 2.09 -8.62
CA TYR A 231 2.35 1.06 -7.68
C TYR A 231 3.76 1.41 -7.20
N VAL A 232 3.93 1.60 -5.90
CA VAL A 232 5.18 2.03 -5.28
C VAL A 232 5.61 0.98 -4.27
N THR A 233 6.66 0.24 -4.57
CA THR A 233 7.32 -0.63 -3.59
C THR A 233 8.31 0.21 -2.79
N VAL A 234 8.11 0.30 -1.49
CA VAL A 234 8.97 1.00 -0.54
C VAL A 234 10.03 0.03 -0.05
N ASN A 235 11.30 0.41 -0.16
CA ASN A 235 12.39 -0.42 0.31
C ASN A 235 12.33 -0.60 1.84
N SER A 236 12.84 -1.75 2.33
CA SER A 236 12.95 -2.04 3.76
C SER A 236 13.65 -0.90 4.51
N MET A 237 13.17 -0.59 5.70
CA MET A 237 13.83 0.36 6.60
C MET A 237 15.22 -0.12 7.02
N SER A 238 15.50 -1.41 6.95
CA SER A 238 16.59 -2.03 7.67
C SER A 238 17.63 -2.72 6.80
N ASN A 239 17.21 -3.49 5.80
CA ASN A 239 18.13 -4.39 5.11
C ASN A 239 17.57 -4.93 3.80
N GLN A 240 18.46 -5.51 2.99
CA GLN A 240 18.13 -6.44 1.92
C GLN A 240 18.29 -7.88 2.43
N TRP A 241 17.28 -8.72 2.22
CA TRP A 241 17.39 -10.16 2.51
C TRP A 241 18.22 -10.86 1.44
N LEU A 242 19.27 -11.58 1.84
CA LEU A 242 20.18 -12.30 0.93
C LEU A 242 19.99 -13.81 0.97
N GLY A 243 19.51 -14.33 2.09
CA GLY A 243 19.38 -15.73 2.36
C GLY A 243 20.70 -16.43 2.76
N GLU A 244 20.62 -17.72 3.04
CA GLU A 244 21.70 -18.51 3.62
C GLU A 244 22.94 -18.60 2.70
N LYS A 245 22.72 -18.70 1.40
CA LYS A 245 23.80 -18.83 0.40
C LYS A 245 24.78 -17.65 0.43
N TYR A 246 24.32 -16.47 0.81
CA TYR A 246 25.11 -15.23 0.85
C TYR A 246 25.31 -14.72 2.27
N ALA A 247 25.24 -15.63 3.25
CA ALA A 247 25.45 -15.31 4.65
C ALA A 247 26.82 -14.66 4.86
N HIS A 248 26.84 -13.55 5.60
CA HIS A 248 28.08 -12.84 5.92
C HIS A 248 27.97 -12.18 7.29
N ILE A 249 28.98 -12.41 8.14
CA ILE A 249 29.06 -11.80 9.47
C ILE A 249 29.52 -10.35 9.32
N ARG A 250 28.70 -9.42 9.77
CA ARG A 250 28.94 -7.95 9.66
C ARG A 250 29.13 -7.24 10.97
N TYR A 251 28.78 -7.92 12.06
CA TYR A 251 28.81 -7.34 13.40
C TYR A 251 29.70 -8.20 14.32
N ARG A 252 29.88 -7.69 15.55
CA ARG A 252 30.63 -8.42 16.58
C ARG A 252 29.89 -9.71 16.97
N LYS A 253 30.64 -10.69 17.43
CA LYS A 253 30.17 -12.04 17.78
C LYS A 253 28.94 -12.02 18.73
N GLU A 254 28.93 -11.08 19.67
CA GLU A 254 27.86 -10.94 20.67
C GLU A 254 26.54 -10.50 20.02
N ILE A 255 26.60 -9.65 18.98
CA ILE A 255 25.44 -9.20 18.21
C ILE A 255 24.94 -10.36 17.38
N ASP A 256 25.81 -11.04 16.61
CA ASP A 256 25.41 -12.14 15.75
C ASP A 256 24.84 -13.33 16.56
N ALA A 257 25.36 -13.59 17.77
CA ALA A 257 24.82 -14.62 18.65
C ALA A 257 23.39 -14.30 19.11
N ARG A 258 23.10 -13.02 19.37
CA ARG A 258 21.77 -12.58 19.81
C ARG A 258 20.78 -12.43 18.65
N PHE A 259 21.26 -12.12 17.45
CA PHE A 259 20.48 -11.92 16.23
C PHE A 259 20.96 -12.83 15.10
N PRO A 260 20.72 -14.15 15.20
CA PRO A 260 21.35 -15.16 14.34
C PRO A 260 20.95 -15.07 12.87
N TYR A 261 19.84 -14.40 12.54
CA TYR A 261 19.38 -14.18 11.16
C TYR A 261 20.02 -12.97 10.49
N LEU A 262 20.65 -12.08 11.26
CA LEU A 262 21.27 -10.86 10.75
C LEU A 262 22.35 -11.14 9.69
N LYS A 263 23.08 -12.23 9.82
CA LYS A 263 24.08 -12.70 8.83
C LYS A 263 23.51 -13.01 7.46
N TYR A 264 22.19 -13.26 7.35
CA TYR A 264 21.50 -13.54 6.07
C TYR A 264 21.02 -12.28 5.38
N THR A 265 21.33 -11.11 5.92
CA THR A 265 20.91 -9.80 5.40
C THR A 265 22.11 -8.97 4.95
N ALA A 266 21.87 -7.99 4.10
CA ALA A 266 22.75 -6.84 3.89
C ALA A 266 22.10 -5.62 4.53
N PRO A 267 22.49 -5.24 5.77
CA PRO A 267 21.88 -4.13 6.48
C PRO A 267 22.27 -2.78 5.88
N TYR A 268 21.35 -1.82 6.00
CA TYR A 268 21.63 -0.40 5.72
C TYR A 268 22.21 0.25 6.97
N ARG A 269 23.16 1.17 6.77
CA ARG A 269 23.75 1.93 7.90
C ARG A 269 22.70 2.82 8.56
N ASP A 270 21.91 3.55 7.77
CA ASP A 270 20.89 4.46 8.23
C ASP A 270 19.49 3.91 7.85
N PRO A 271 18.44 4.15 8.65
CA PRO A 271 17.12 3.67 8.34
C PRO A 271 16.55 4.31 7.06
N LEU A 272 15.88 3.51 6.24
CA LEU A 272 15.18 4.00 5.05
C LEU A 272 13.70 4.20 5.36
N PHE A 273 13.17 5.34 4.98
CA PHE A 273 11.74 5.67 5.02
C PHE A 273 11.47 6.83 4.06
N ALA A 274 10.22 7.10 3.77
CA ALA A 274 9.87 8.21 2.89
C ALA A 274 8.84 9.16 3.52
N LEU A 275 8.91 10.43 3.13
CA LEU A 275 7.83 11.39 3.33
C LEU A 275 7.06 11.52 2.02
N VAL A 276 5.77 11.26 2.08
CA VAL A 276 4.88 11.28 0.91
C VAL A 276 3.93 12.45 1.05
N THR A 277 3.92 13.31 0.05
CA THR A 277 2.93 14.38 -0.07
C THR A 277 1.99 14.06 -1.22
N ILE A 278 0.68 14.04 -0.96
CA ILE A 278 -0.33 13.84 -1.98
C ILE A 278 -1.21 15.08 -2.12
N GLU A 279 -1.44 15.48 -3.36
CA GLU A 279 -2.25 16.59 -3.81
C GLU A 279 -3.18 16.08 -4.93
N PRO A 280 -4.27 16.77 -5.28
CA PRO A 280 -5.26 16.25 -6.24
C PRO A 280 -4.71 15.72 -7.56
N ARG A 281 -3.59 16.26 -8.03
CA ARG A 281 -2.97 15.90 -9.31
C ARG A 281 -1.52 15.43 -9.20
N LYS A 282 -1.00 15.29 -7.99
CA LYS A 282 0.42 15.01 -7.81
C LYS A 282 0.69 14.22 -6.55
N LEU A 283 1.57 13.24 -6.66
CA LEU A 283 2.14 12.51 -5.55
C LEU A 283 3.64 12.73 -5.55
N THR A 284 4.19 13.22 -4.46
CA THR A 284 5.62 13.48 -4.29
C THR A 284 6.15 12.56 -3.19
N ILE A 285 7.16 11.79 -3.49
CA ILE A 285 7.88 10.94 -2.55
C ILE A 285 9.25 11.58 -2.31
N LYS A 286 9.54 11.93 -1.07
CA LYS A 286 10.87 12.32 -0.62
C LYS A 286 11.50 11.14 0.08
N GLY A 287 12.34 10.42 -0.63
CA GLY A 287 13.09 9.27 -0.12
C GLY A 287 14.42 9.65 0.51
N VAL A 288 15.17 8.65 0.91
CA VAL A 288 16.49 8.77 1.52
C VAL A 288 17.45 7.76 0.91
N THR A 289 18.75 8.03 1.02
CA THR A 289 19.82 7.13 0.60
C THR A 289 20.70 6.82 1.80
N SER A 290 21.13 5.56 1.93
CA SER A 290 22.04 5.07 2.94
C SER A 290 23.24 4.37 2.31
N GLN A 291 23.95 3.60 3.10
CA GLN A 291 25.10 2.78 2.69
C GLN A 291 24.93 1.36 3.23
N TRP A 292 25.61 0.40 2.65
CA TRP A 292 25.68 -0.94 3.18
C TRP A 292 26.56 -1.01 4.42
N VAL A 293 26.17 -1.85 5.38
CA VAL A 293 27.05 -2.26 6.47
C VAL A 293 27.84 -3.48 6.01
N GLY A 294 29.15 -3.33 5.85
CA GLY A 294 30.02 -4.37 5.31
C GLY A 294 29.83 -4.54 3.78
N PRO A 295 30.11 -5.74 3.23
CA PRO A 295 30.06 -5.99 1.79
C PRO A 295 28.63 -5.85 1.26
N SER A 296 28.51 -5.21 0.10
CA SER A 296 27.26 -5.07 -0.65
C SER A 296 26.82 -6.44 -1.23
N PRO A 297 25.55 -6.57 -1.65
CA PRO A 297 25.11 -7.75 -2.42
C PRO A 297 25.97 -8.02 -3.66
N LYS A 298 26.44 -6.98 -4.33
CA LYS A 298 27.34 -7.09 -5.49
C LYS A 298 28.70 -7.65 -5.10
N ASP A 299 29.29 -7.20 -4.00
CA ASP A 299 30.57 -7.70 -3.49
C ASP A 299 30.48 -9.18 -3.10
N LEU A 300 29.30 -9.62 -2.64
CA LEU A 300 28.98 -11.01 -2.35
C LEU A 300 28.57 -11.81 -3.59
N LYS A 301 28.68 -11.22 -4.78
CA LYS A 301 28.36 -11.85 -6.07
C LYS A 301 26.91 -12.35 -6.17
N LEU A 302 25.98 -11.60 -5.58
CA LEU A 302 24.56 -11.87 -5.79
C LEU A 302 24.25 -11.73 -7.30
N PRO A 303 23.54 -12.71 -7.93
CA PRO A 303 23.22 -12.64 -9.34
C PRO A 303 22.44 -11.37 -9.70
N GLU A 304 22.77 -10.73 -10.80
CA GLU A 304 22.06 -9.52 -11.28
C GLU A 304 20.58 -9.79 -11.54
N SER A 305 20.21 -11.01 -11.94
CA SER A 305 18.82 -11.42 -12.10
C SER A 305 17.98 -11.35 -10.81
N LEU A 306 18.63 -11.46 -9.65
CA LEU A 306 18.01 -11.26 -8.34
C LEU A 306 18.13 -9.80 -7.87
N ALA A 307 19.10 -9.07 -8.44
CA ALA A 307 19.38 -7.68 -8.11
C ALA A 307 18.55 -6.68 -8.92
N ASN A 308 18.05 -7.09 -10.09
CA ASN A 308 17.28 -6.23 -10.98
C ASN A 308 15.80 -6.59 -10.93
N GLY A 309 14.97 -5.69 -10.38
CA GLY A 309 13.54 -5.78 -10.54
C GLY A 309 13.11 -5.53 -11.98
N PRO A 310 11.82 -5.69 -12.31
CA PRO A 310 11.29 -5.46 -13.66
C PRO A 310 11.54 -4.05 -14.20
N ASP A 311 11.76 -3.09 -13.35
CA ASP A 311 12.11 -1.68 -13.66
C ASP A 311 13.62 -1.42 -13.75
N LYS A 312 14.46 -2.45 -13.62
CA LYS A 312 15.94 -2.40 -13.65
C LYS A 312 16.57 -1.50 -12.56
N THR A 313 15.85 -1.19 -11.49
CA THR A 313 16.37 -0.28 -10.44
C THR A 313 17.42 -0.91 -9.55
N GLY A 314 17.62 -2.22 -9.63
CA GLY A 314 18.63 -2.94 -8.85
C GLY A 314 18.42 -2.90 -7.33
N ILE A 315 19.21 -3.71 -6.63
CA ILE A 315 19.26 -3.68 -5.16
C ILE A 315 20.16 -2.54 -4.72
N ALA A 316 19.59 -1.54 -4.04
CA ALA A 316 20.32 -0.39 -3.54
C ALA A 316 19.79 0.04 -2.15
N PRO A 317 20.66 0.61 -1.28
CA PRO A 317 20.27 1.07 0.04
C PRO A 317 19.62 2.46 -0.06
N GLN A 318 18.47 2.54 -0.72
CA GLN A 318 17.77 3.79 -0.96
C GLN A 318 16.27 3.63 -1.12
N ILE A 319 15.55 4.71 -0.90
CA ILE A 319 14.22 4.98 -1.45
C ILE A 319 14.37 6.22 -2.33
N SER A 320 14.04 6.11 -3.60
CA SER A 320 14.16 7.20 -4.58
C SER A 320 13.14 8.30 -4.33
N SER A 321 13.56 9.54 -4.48
CA SER A 321 12.63 10.66 -4.54
C SER A 321 11.93 10.66 -5.91
N ARG A 322 10.59 10.81 -5.91
CA ARG A 322 9.76 10.76 -7.12
C ARG A 322 8.73 11.87 -7.12
N ARG A 323 8.38 12.30 -8.31
CA ARG A 323 7.23 13.17 -8.55
C ARG A 323 6.35 12.48 -9.60
N LEU A 324 5.15 12.10 -9.21
CA LEU A 324 4.22 11.32 -10.02
C LEU A 324 2.96 12.14 -10.26
N GLU A 325 2.51 12.20 -11.51
CA GLU A 325 1.30 12.95 -11.88
C GLU A 325 0.07 12.03 -11.78
N ILE A 326 -0.92 12.45 -11.01
CA ILE A 326 -2.23 11.78 -10.87
C ILE A 326 -3.14 12.28 -11.99
N GLN A 327 -3.72 11.36 -12.76
CA GLN A 327 -4.60 11.65 -13.90
C GLN A 327 -6.04 11.93 -13.46
#